data_54d9ad3127ac55ab12d037489c042aac
#
_entry.id   54d9ad3127ac55ab12d037489c042aac
#
_cell.length_a   1.000
_cell.length_b   1.000
_cell.length_c   1.000
_cell.angle_alpha   90.00
_cell.angle_beta   90.00
_cell.angle_gamma   90.00
#
_symmetry.space_group_name_H-M   'P 1'
#
loop_
_entity.id
_entity.type
_entity.pdbx_description
1 polymer ?
#
loop_
_entity_poly.entity_id
_entity_poly.type
_entity_poly.pdbx_seq_one_letter_code
_entity_poly.pdbx_strand_id
1 'polypeptide(L)'
;MSKEILLVAEAVSNEKGVEQEVIFEAIELALAAAAKKRYEDEEAEIRVVIDRRTGEFETYRSWLIVSNEVVPALGSELNMQEAADIDTNLKEGDTHEEQVENPGFGRIAAQAAKQIIMQKVREAERAKITAAYEDRIG
;
A
#
# COMPACT_ATOMS: atom_id res chain seq x y z
N MET A 1 16.73 5.53 -9.65
CA MET A 1 15.49 4.74 -9.55
C MET A 1 14.43 5.43 -8.71
N SER A 2 14.78 5.90 -7.52
CA SER A 2 13.86 6.66 -6.68
C SER A 2 13.34 7.94 -7.35
N LYS A 3 14.16 8.58 -8.15
CA LYS A 3 13.77 9.79 -8.89
C LYS A 3 12.65 9.57 -9.89
N GLU A 4 12.51 8.35 -10.43
CA GLU A 4 11.44 8.03 -11.38
C GLU A 4 10.06 8.18 -10.73
N ILE A 5 9.94 7.77 -9.48
CA ILE A 5 8.69 7.90 -8.74
C ILE A 5 8.33 9.37 -8.55
N LEU A 6 9.30 10.21 -8.20
CA LEU A 6 9.08 11.64 -8.05
C LEU A 6 8.65 12.29 -9.36
N LEU A 7 9.31 11.93 -10.46
CA LEU A 7 8.98 12.48 -11.78
C LEU A 7 7.58 12.07 -12.23
N VAL A 8 7.21 10.82 -12.01
CA VAL A 8 5.86 10.32 -12.34
C VAL A 8 4.81 11.06 -11.51
N ALA A 9 5.04 11.20 -10.21
CA ALA A 9 4.10 11.87 -9.32
C ALA A 9 3.90 13.33 -9.72
N GLU A 10 4.99 14.04 -10.03
CA GLU A 10 4.93 15.44 -10.44
C GLU A 10 4.21 15.59 -11.79
N ALA A 11 4.59 14.78 -12.78
CA ALA A 11 4.02 14.85 -14.13
C ALA A 11 2.51 14.56 -14.10
N VAL A 12 2.08 13.52 -13.42
CA VAL A 12 0.66 13.16 -13.35
C VAL A 12 -0.13 14.20 -12.55
N SER A 13 0.45 14.71 -11.46
CA SER A 13 -0.17 15.77 -10.67
C SER A 13 -0.44 17.01 -11.53
N ASN A 14 0.54 17.44 -12.31
CA ASN A 14 0.41 18.60 -13.17
C ASN A 14 -0.58 18.36 -14.31
N GLU A 15 -0.56 17.17 -14.91
CA GLU A 15 -1.43 16.83 -16.03
C GLU A 15 -2.89 16.69 -15.63
N LYS A 16 -3.16 16.07 -14.49
CA LYS A 16 -4.52 15.75 -14.05
C LYS A 16 -5.09 16.71 -13.01
N GLY A 17 -4.29 17.64 -12.50
CA GLY A 17 -4.74 18.58 -11.48
C GLY A 17 -5.08 17.93 -10.14
N VAL A 18 -4.40 16.85 -9.80
CA VAL A 18 -4.60 16.09 -8.57
C VAL A 18 -3.39 16.29 -7.66
N GLU A 19 -3.61 16.32 -6.36
CA GLU A 19 -2.53 16.48 -5.38
C GLU A 19 -1.52 15.33 -5.49
N GLN A 20 -0.23 15.65 -5.34
CA GLN A 20 0.84 14.66 -5.41
C GLN A 20 0.66 13.56 -4.39
N GLU A 21 0.12 13.88 -3.20
CA GLU A 21 -0.12 12.88 -2.14
C GLU A 21 -1.03 11.76 -2.61
N VAL A 22 -2.09 12.08 -3.37
CA VAL A 22 -2.99 11.08 -3.95
C VAL A 22 -2.24 10.14 -4.89
N ILE A 23 -1.32 10.69 -5.67
CA ILE A 23 -0.52 9.92 -6.63
C ILE A 23 0.49 9.03 -5.90
N PHE A 24 1.14 9.54 -4.86
CA PHE A 24 2.05 8.72 -4.05
C PHE A 24 1.31 7.54 -3.41
N GLU A 25 0.12 7.76 -2.87
CA GLU A 25 -0.70 6.69 -2.31
C GLU A 25 -1.03 5.63 -3.36
N ALA A 26 -1.38 6.05 -4.58
CA ALA A 26 -1.68 5.13 -5.67
C ALA A 26 -0.45 4.30 -6.06
N ILE A 27 0.73 4.92 -6.10
CA ILE A 27 1.98 4.21 -6.38
C ILE A 27 2.30 3.22 -5.26
N GLU A 28 2.10 3.60 -4.01
CA GLU A 28 2.28 2.70 -2.87
C GLU A 28 1.39 1.46 -2.99
N LEU A 29 0.13 1.64 -3.36
CA LEU A 29 -0.81 0.53 -3.55
C LEU A 29 -0.37 -0.38 -4.71
N ALA A 30 0.10 0.20 -5.81
CA ALA A 30 0.58 -0.57 -6.95
C ALA A 30 1.82 -1.39 -6.59
N LEU A 31 2.76 -0.80 -5.88
CA LEU A 31 3.97 -1.48 -5.44
C LEU A 31 3.65 -2.58 -4.44
N ALA A 32 2.70 -2.34 -3.53
CA ALA A 32 2.23 -3.34 -2.58
C ALA A 32 1.61 -4.53 -3.30
N ALA A 33 0.80 -4.28 -4.33
CA ALA A 33 0.19 -5.34 -5.13
C ALA A 33 1.25 -6.15 -5.88
N ALA A 34 2.27 -5.50 -6.42
CA ALA A 34 3.38 -6.18 -7.09
C ALA A 34 4.19 -7.04 -6.12
N ALA A 35 4.45 -6.54 -4.93
CA ALA A 35 5.15 -7.29 -3.89
C ALA A 35 4.32 -8.49 -3.42
N LYS A 36 3.02 -8.31 -3.28
CA LYS A 36 2.10 -9.36 -2.84
C LYS A 36 2.09 -10.56 -3.80
N LYS A 37 2.32 -10.34 -5.08
CA LYS A 37 2.38 -11.43 -6.07
C LYS A 37 3.49 -12.45 -5.78
N ARG A 38 4.52 -12.07 -5.05
CA ARG A 38 5.58 -13.00 -4.62
C ARG A 38 5.07 -14.04 -3.64
N TYR A 39 3.94 -13.78 -3.01
CA TYR A 39 3.33 -14.61 -1.97
C TYR A 39 1.97 -15.14 -2.44
N GLU A 40 1.88 -15.58 -3.71
CA GLU A 40 0.62 -15.99 -4.33
C GLU A 40 -0.16 -17.04 -3.55
N ASP A 41 0.55 -17.96 -2.90
CA ASP A 41 -0.05 -19.04 -2.12
C ASP A 41 -0.40 -18.63 -0.69
N GLU A 42 -0.13 -17.38 -0.32
CA GLU A 42 -0.35 -16.85 1.01
C GLU A 42 -1.09 -15.51 0.94
N GLU A 43 -1.95 -15.26 1.91
CA GLU A 43 -2.65 -13.98 2.01
C GLU A 43 -1.79 -12.95 2.76
N ALA A 44 -0.67 -12.57 2.17
CA ALA A 44 0.26 -11.66 2.81
C ALA A 44 -0.30 -10.22 2.85
N GLU A 45 -0.13 -9.59 4.01
CA GLU A 45 -0.43 -8.16 4.16
C GLU A 45 0.83 -7.37 3.87
N ILE A 46 0.81 -6.61 2.79
CA ILE A 46 1.97 -5.85 2.32
C ILE A 46 1.66 -4.35 2.38
N ARG A 47 2.62 -3.60 2.89
CA ARG A 47 2.56 -2.14 2.95
C ARG A 47 3.82 -1.56 2.34
N VAL A 48 3.66 -0.55 1.50
CA VAL A 48 4.78 0.19 0.91
C VAL A 48 4.70 1.65 1.36
N VAL A 49 5.82 2.19 1.77
CA VAL A 49 5.93 3.60 2.19
C VAL A 49 6.94 4.28 1.30
N ILE A 50 6.53 5.37 0.66
CA ILE A 50 7.40 6.17 -0.21
C ILE A 50 7.80 7.45 0.52
N ASP A 51 9.10 7.76 0.53
CA ASP A 51 9.57 9.06 1.02
C ASP A 51 9.22 10.11 -0.05
N ARG A 52 8.36 11.08 0.31
CA ARG A 52 7.88 12.10 -0.63
C ARG A 52 8.97 13.03 -1.10
N ARG A 53 10.10 13.10 -0.41
CA ARG A 53 11.22 13.99 -0.77
C ARG A 53 12.23 13.31 -1.68
N THR A 54 12.52 12.05 -1.45
CA THR A 54 13.56 11.33 -2.18
C THR A 54 13.03 10.36 -3.23
N GLY A 55 11.78 9.92 -3.06
CA GLY A 55 11.20 8.88 -3.91
C GLY A 55 11.62 7.47 -3.54
N GLU A 56 12.48 7.32 -2.54
CA GLU A 56 12.87 6.01 -2.04
C GLU A 56 11.70 5.38 -1.31
N PHE A 57 11.59 4.06 -1.38
CA PHE A 57 10.48 3.36 -0.73
C PHE A 57 10.96 2.11 -0.01
N GLU A 58 10.17 1.72 0.98
CA GLU A 58 10.42 0.53 1.78
C GLU A 58 9.15 -0.31 1.78
N THR A 59 9.33 -1.63 1.75
CA THR A 59 8.23 -2.59 1.72
C THR A 59 8.22 -3.38 3.01
N TYR A 60 7.05 -3.51 3.61
CA TYR A 60 6.85 -4.21 4.87
C TYR A 60 5.78 -5.27 4.72
N ARG A 61 6.03 -6.42 5.34
CA ARG A 61 5.05 -7.48 5.47
C ARG A 61 4.63 -7.56 6.92
N SER A 62 3.33 -7.62 7.16
CA SER A 62 2.79 -7.63 8.52
C SER A 62 1.93 -8.87 8.78
N TRP A 63 1.88 -9.28 10.04
CA TRP A 63 1.07 -10.39 10.53
C TRP A 63 0.31 -9.92 11.77
N LEU A 64 -0.99 -10.26 11.81
CA LEU A 64 -1.80 -10.04 13.00
C LEU A 64 -1.61 -11.22 13.94
N ILE A 65 -1.40 -10.93 15.22
CA ILE A 65 -1.26 -11.96 16.25
C ILE A 65 -2.65 -12.32 16.77
N VAL A 66 -3.02 -13.59 16.61
CA VAL A 66 -4.32 -14.10 17.03
C VAL A 66 -4.18 -15.10 18.17
N SER A 67 -5.30 -15.38 18.85
CA SER A 67 -5.34 -16.35 19.92
C SER A 67 -4.94 -17.76 19.45
N ASN A 68 -4.33 -18.56 20.32
CA ASN A 68 -4.02 -19.96 20.03
C ASN A 68 -5.29 -20.80 19.75
N GLU A 69 -6.45 -20.31 20.14
CA GLU A 69 -7.73 -20.98 19.89
C GLU A 69 -8.25 -20.78 18.48
N VAL A 70 -7.68 -19.81 17.77
CA VAL A 70 -8.09 -19.46 16.39
C VAL A 70 -7.07 -20.06 15.42
N VAL A 71 -7.57 -20.60 14.30
CA VAL A 71 -6.68 -21.06 13.22
C VAL A 71 -6.21 -19.82 12.48
N PRO A 72 -4.89 -19.51 12.49
CA PRO A 72 -4.41 -18.30 11.83
C PRO A 72 -4.53 -18.40 10.32
N ALA A 73 -4.88 -17.28 9.68
CA ALA A 73 -4.89 -17.19 8.22
C ALA A 73 -3.45 -17.27 7.71
N LEU A 74 -3.21 -18.18 6.78
CA LEU A 74 -1.87 -18.41 6.24
C LEU A 74 -1.34 -17.14 5.58
N GLY A 75 -0.18 -16.71 6.03
CA GLY A 75 0.53 -15.57 5.45
C GLY A 75 0.17 -14.20 6.04
N SER A 76 -0.96 -14.06 6.73
CA SER A 76 -1.38 -12.77 7.30
C SER A 76 -1.60 -12.79 8.80
N GLU A 77 -1.67 -13.97 9.41
CA GLU A 77 -1.89 -14.10 10.86
C GLU A 77 -0.90 -15.11 11.47
N LEU A 78 -0.58 -14.89 12.74
CA LEU A 78 0.23 -15.80 13.54
C LEU A 78 -0.49 -16.04 14.86
N ASN A 79 -0.45 -17.28 15.36
CA ASN A 79 -0.97 -17.52 16.71
C ASN A 79 0.07 -17.09 17.75
N MET A 80 -0.30 -17.11 19.03
CA MET A 80 0.58 -16.66 20.12
C MET A 80 1.85 -17.49 20.22
N GLN A 81 1.77 -18.78 19.93
CA GLN A 81 2.92 -19.67 19.97
C GLN A 81 3.94 -19.34 18.87
N GLU A 82 3.48 -19.12 17.66
CA GLU A 82 4.33 -18.70 16.54
C GLU A 82 4.94 -17.32 16.80
N ALA A 83 4.13 -16.39 17.33
CA ALA A 83 4.59 -15.05 17.66
C ALA A 83 5.68 -15.08 18.73
N ALA A 84 5.56 -15.94 19.74
CA ALA A 84 6.55 -16.06 20.80
C ALA A 84 7.91 -16.54 20.28
N ASP A 85 7.92 -17.35 19.23
CA ASP A 85 9.16 -17.80 18.58
C ASP A 85 9.91 -16.65 17.91
N ILE A 86 9.19 -15.59 17.52
CA ILE A 86 9.77 -14.40 16.89
C ILE A 86 10.15 -13.37 17.96
N ASP A 87 9.19 -13.04 18.85
CA ASP A 87 9.37 -12.06 19.91
C ASP A 87 8.40 -12.38 21.05
N THR A 88 8.95 -12.68 22.22
CA THR A 88 8.16 -13.04 23.39
C THR A 88 7.29 -11.89 23.94
N ASN A 89 7.55 -10.65 23.48
CA ASN A 89 6.77 -9.49 23.89
C ASN A 89 5.48 -9.29 23.07
N LEU A 90 5.31 -10.05 21.99
CA LEU A 90 4.13 -9.97 21.14
C LEU A 90 2.91 -10.54 21.89
N LYS A 91 1.79 -9.84 21.76
CA LYS A 91 0.53 -10.19 22.41
C LYS A 91 -0.58 -10.32 21.37
N GLU A 92 -1.67 -11.00 21.76
CA GLU A 92 -2.87 -11.09 20.94
C GLU A 92 -3.36 -9.67 20.58
N GLY A 93 -3.67 -9.45 19.32
CA GLY A 93 -4.08 -8.15 18.81
C GLY A 93 -2.94 -7.27 18.32
N ASP A 94 -1.69 -7.62 18.63
CA ASP A 94 -0.53 -6.90 18.12
C ASP A 94 -0.30 -7.25 16.66
N THR A 95 0.43 -6.38 15.96
CA THR A 95 0.87 -6.62 14.59
C THR A 95 2.39 -6.74 14.57
N HIS A 96 2.89 -7.85 14.03
CA HIS A 96 4.32 -8.02 13.78
C HIS A 96 4.61 -7.58 12.35
N GLU A 97 5.62 -6.75 12.15
CA GLU A 97 5.97 -6.24 10.84
C GLU A 97 7.45 -6.45 10.56
N GLU A 98 7.76 -6.93 9.36
CA GLU A 98 9.14 -7.12 8.91
C GLU A 98 9.36 -6.38 7.59
N GLN A 99 10.52 -5.75 7.45
CA GLN A 99 10.92 -5.16 6.18
C GLN A 99 11.34 -6.28 5.24
N VAL A 100 10.80 -6.25 4.03
CA VAL A 100 11.09 -7.24 3.00
C VAL A 100 11.71 -6.57 1.78
N GLU A 101 12.20 -7.37 0.84
CA GLU A 101 12.81 -6.85 -0.37
C GLU A 101 11.78 -6.03 -1.18
N ASN A 102 12.19 -4.85 -1.64
CA ASN A 102 11.35 -4.00 -2.45
C ASN A 102 11.05 -4.64 -3.81
N PRO A 103 9.80 -4.51 -4.32
CA PRO A 103 9.52 -4.88 -5.71
C PRO A 103 10.22 -3.91 -6.64
N GLY A 104 10.59 -4.37 -7.84
CA GLY A 104 11.16 -3.48 -8.83
C GLY A 104 10.09 -2.52 -9.38
N PHE A 105 10.45 -1.24 -9.50
CA PHE A 105 9.59 -0.26 -10.19
C PHE A 105 9.83 -0.39 -11.69
N GLY A 106 9.46 -1.54 -12.25
CA GLY A 106 9.63 -1.85 -13.65
C GLY A 106 8.37 -1.55 -14.46
N ARG A 107 8.40 -1.96 -15.72
CA ARG A 107 7.31 -1.70 -16.67
C ARG A 107 5.95 -2.20 -16.15
N ILE A 108 5.90 -3.39 -15.56
CA ILE A 108 4.65 -3.96 -15.06
C ILE A 108 4.11 -3.15 -13.88
N ALA A 109 4.98 -2.79 -12.94
CA ALA A 109 4.60 -1.97 -11.80
C ALA A 109 4.17 -0.58 -12.24
N ALA A 110 4.83 0.00 -13.23
CA ALA A 110 4.47 1.30 -13.79
C ALA A 110 3.09 1.28 -14.43
N GLN A 111 2.75 0.22 -15.17
CA GLN A 111 1.42 0.07 -15.77
C GLN A 111 0.33 -0.10 -14.70
N ALA A 112 0.59 -0.92 -13.69
CA ALA A 112 -0.33 -1.10 -12.58
C ALA A 112 -0.53 0.21 -11.81
N ALA A 113 0.56 0.95 -11.58
CA ALA A 113 0.51 2.25 -10.93
C ALA A 113 -0.35 3.22 -11.73
N LYS A 114 -0.19 3.25 -13.05
CA LYS A 114 -0.97 4.11 -13.93
C LYS A 114 -2.47 3.83 -13.82
N GLN A 115 -2.86 2.55 -13.79
CA GLN A 115 -4.26 2.17 -13.64
C GLN A 115 -4.84 2.62 -12.30
N ILE A 116 -4.08 2.43 -11.23
CA ILE A 116 -4.50 2.83 -9.89
C ILE A 116 -4.59 4.36 -9.78
N ILE A 117 -3.63 5.07 -10.37
CA ILE A 117 -3.63 6.53 -10.43
C ILE A 117 -4.90 7.02 -11.13
N MET A 118 -5.24 6.44 -12.27
CA MET A 118 -6.45 6.82 -13.00
C MET A 118 -7.72 6.57 -12.18
N GLN A 119 -7.78 5.46 -11.47
CA GLN A 119 -8.89 5.16 -10.58
C GLN A 119 -8.99 6.19 -9.45
N LYS A 120 -7.87 6.55 -8.82
CA LYS A 120 -7.86 7.53 -7.74
C LYS A 120 -8.23 8.92 -8.24
N VAL A 121 -7.82 9.28 -9.44
CA VAL A 121 -8.21 10.55 -10.07
C VAL A 121 -9.72 10.60 -10.28
N ARG A 122 -10.32 9.51 -10.76
CA ARG A 122 -11.78 9.42 -10.93
C ARG A 122 -12.52 9.54 -9.60
N GLU A 123 -12.02 8.90 -8.55
CA GLU A 123 -12.61 9.00 -7.22
C GLU A 123 -12.55 10.44 -6.69
N ALA A 124 -11.42 11.12 -6.90
CA ALA A 124 -11.27 12.52 -6.48
C ALA A 124 -12.21 13.44 -7.25
N GLU A 125 -12.38 13.22 -8.56
CA GLU A 125 -13.32 13.99 -9.38
C GLU A 125 -14.75 13.77 -8.94
N ARG A 126 -15.14 12.53 -8.65
CA ARG A 126 -16.48 12.21 -8.14
C ARG A 126 -16.74 12.89 -6.79
N ALA A 127 -15.76 12.89 -5.91
CA ALA A 127 -15.87 13.53 -4.61
C ALA A 127 -16.12 15.03 -4.75
N LYS A 128 -15.43 15.68 -5.70
CA LYS A 128 -15.63 17.12 -5.98
C LYS A 128 -17.02 17.39 -6.52
N ILE A 129 -17.51 16.56 -7.42
CA ILE A 129 -18.86 16.72 -8.00
C ILE A 129 -19.91 16.53 -6.92
N THR A 130 -19.79 15.50 -6.09
CA THR A 130 -20.72 15.22 -5.00
C THR A 130 -20.77 16.39 -4.00
N ALA A 131 -19.62 16.91 -3.61
CA ALA A 131 -19.55 18.05 -2.70
C ALA A 131 -20.22 19.30 -3.30
N ALA A 132 -20.04 19.55 -4.60
CA ALA A 132 -20.69 20.67 -5.29
C ALA A 132 -22.20 20.52 -5.29
N TYR A 133 -22.72 19.32 -5.49
CA TYR A 133 -24.16 19.05 -5.46
C TYR A 133 -24.74 19.16 -4.06
N GLU A 134 -24.04 18.70 -3.06
CA GLU A 134 -24.47 18.81 -1.66
C GLU A 134 -24.64 20.28 -1.24
N ASP A 135 -23.71 21.14 -1.65
CA ASP A 135 -23.79 22.58 -1.37
C ASP A 135 -25.00 23.21 -2.04
N ARG A 136 -25.43 22.72 -3.20
CA ARG A 136 -26.60 23.26 -3.92
C ARG A 136 -27.92 22.82 -3.33
N ILE A 137 -27.96 21.62 -2.73
CA ILE A 137 -29.18 21.07 -2.15
C ILE A 137 -29.43 21.64 -0.77
N GLY A 138 -28.37 21.94 -0.06
CA GLY A 138 -28.44 22.53 1.28
C GLY A 138 -28.55 24.04 1.24
#